data_47a83eebf1f655e3cca33fe12fa098e1
#
_entry.id   47a83eebf1f655e3cca33fe12fa098e1
#
_cell.length_a   1.000
_cell.length_b   1.000
_cell.length_c   1.000
_cell.angle_alpha   90.00
_cell.angle_beta   90.00
_cell.angle_gamma   90.00
#
_symmetry.space_group_name_H-M   'P 1'
#
loop_
_entity.id
_entity.type
_entity.pdbx_description
1 polymer ?
#
loop_
_entity_poly.entity_id
_entity_poly.type
_entity_poly.pdbx_seq_one_letter_code
_entity_poly.pdbx_strand_id
1 'polypeptide(L)'
;HWHLTYEQGWRIEIKKYPLLTEKGAWRKFNSHDRECIRQSKTDNNPDMAIPEDKIRIVEGDTLYGGYYTQEDIKDVIAYAKIRGIDIIPEIDMPGHMLAAVSNYEGVSCFNETGWGSVFSSPVCPVKDSALEFCKNVYAELIALFPYKYVHIGGDEVEKTNWKKCPDCQKRMHDNNLKTEEELQYWCIHAMERGCHAIAKDLI
;
A
#
# COMPACT_ATOMS: atom_id res chain seq x y z
N HIS A 1 12.31 -10.18 -1.43
CA HIS A 1 11.43 -9.02 -1.62
C HIS A 1 10.02 -9.38 -1.15
N TRP A 2 9.43 -8.56 -0.27
CA TRP A 2 8.10 -8.80 0.31
C TRP A 2 7.18 -7.61 0.03
N HIS A 3 6.31 -7.75 -0.96
CA HIS A 3 5.33 -6.76 -1.36
C HIS A 3 4.12 -6.82 -0.41
N LEU A 4 3.85 -5.75 0.32
CA LEU A 4 2.89 -5.72 1.42
C LEU A 4 1.64 -4.86 1.14
N THR A 5 1.59 -4.19 0.00
CA THR A 5 0.45 -3.33 -0.39
C THR A 5 0.12 -3.44 -1.86
N TYR A 6 -1.18 -3.46 -2.18
CA TYR A 6 -1.71 -3.37 -3.53
C TYR A 6 -3.20 -2.99 -3.48
N GLU A 7 -3.87 -2.82 -4.63
CA GLU A 7 -5.31 -2.55 -4.66
C GLU A 7 -6.14 -3.61 -3.95
N GLN A 8 -5.71 -4.88 -4.00
CA GLN A 8 -6.44 -5.99 -3.38
C GLN A 8 -6.37 -5.99 -1.85
N GLY A 9 -5.54 -5.15 -1.26
CA GLY A 9 -5.53 -4.94 0.17
C GLY A 9 -4.17 -4.60 0.77
N TRP A 10 -4.24 -4.05 1.95
CA TRP A 10 -3.10 -3.69 2.79
C TRP A 10 -2.73 -4.87 3.69
N ARG A 11 -1.47 -5.28 3.72
CA ARG A 11 -1.06 -6.56 4.33
C ARG A 11 -0.17 -6.44 5.57
N ILE A 12 0.08 -5.24 6.09
CA ILE A 12 0.92 -5.03 7.28
C ILE A 12 0.25 -4.10 8.28
N GLU A 13 0.30 -4.45 9.56
CA GLU A 13 -0.18 -3.59 10.63
C GLU A 13 0.67 -2.32 10.75
N ILE A 14 0.01 -1.16 10.67
CA ILE A 14 0.56 0.16 10.97
C ILE A 14 -0.26 0.71 12.15
N LYS A 15 0.31 0.72 13.34
CA LYS A 15 -0.41 1.05 14.58
C LYS A 15 -0.97 2.47 14.57
N LYS A 16 -0.26 3.41 13.95
CA LYS A 16 -0.74 4.78 13.79
C LYS A 16 -1.95 4.89 12.87
N TYR A 17 -2.13 3.93 11.97
CA TYR A 17 -3.20 3.96 10.96
C TYR A 17 -3.99 2.63 10.93
N PRO A 18 -4.78 2.33 11.98
CA PRO A 18 -5.44 1.03 12.13
C PRO A 18 -6.45 0.70 11.03
N LEU A 19 -7.10 1.71 10.41
CA LEU A 19 -8.05 1.47 9.33
C LEU A 19 -7.41 0.85 8.07
N LEU A 20 -6.08 0.93 7.92
CA LEU A 20 -5.37 0.25 6.84
C LEU A 20 -5.56 -1.27 6.90
N THR A 21 -5.65 -1.84 8.09
CA THR A 21 -5.84 -3.29 8.30
C THR A 21 -7.25 -3.65 8.72
N GLU A 22 -7.91 -2.84 9.52
CA GLU A 22 -9.29 -3.09 9.94
C GLU A 22 -10.27 -3.12 8.76
N LYS A 23 -10.08 -2.20 7.79
CA LYS A 23 -10.87 -2.05 6.57
C LYS A 23 -10.07 -2.34 5.31
N GLY A 24 -8.92 -1.70 5.15
CA GLY A 24 -8.12 -1.73 3.92
C GLY A 24 -7.49 -3.09 3.60
N ALA A 25 -7.41 -4.02 4.55
CA ALA A 25 -6.97 -5.39 4.32
C ALA A 25 -8.08 -6.31 3.78
N TRP A 26 -9.31 -5.82 3.66
CA TRP A 26 -10.49 -6.63 3.34
C TRP A 26 -11.21 -6.07 2.12
N ARG A 27 -11.58 -6.95 1.20
CA ARG A 27 -12.37 -6.62 0.01
C ARG A 27 -13.55 -7.55 -0.18
N LYS A 28 -14.59 -7.10 -0.84
CA LYS A 28 -15.73 -7.96 -1.19
C LYS A 28 -15.30 -9.08 -2.12
N PHE A 29 -15.92 -10.24 -1.96
CA PHE A 29 -15.76 -11.35 -2.89
C PHE A 29 -16.13 -10.93 -4.30
N ASN A 30 -15.28 -11.28 -5.26
CA ASN A 30 -15.53 -11.12 -6.67
C ASN A 30 -15.85 -12.46 -7.37
N SER A 31 -15.98 -12.45 -8.67
CA SER A 31 -16.25 -13.66 -9.47
C SER A 31 -15.09 -14.67 -9.41
N HIS A 32 -13.86 -14.19 -9.33
CA HIS A 32 -12.68 -15.05 -9.22
C HIS A 32 -12.66 -15.85 -7.91
N ASP A 33 -12.96 -15.21 -6.78
CA ASP A 33 -13.03 -15.90 -5.48
C ASP A 33 -14.09 -17.01 -5.49
N ARG A 34 -15.27 -16.72 -6.07
CA ARG A 34 -16.34 -17.72 -6.19
C ARG A 34 -15.94 -18.89 -7.09
N GLU A 35 -15.20 -18.59 -8.16
CA GLU A 35 -14.69 -19.61 -9.08
C GLU A 35 -13.64 -20.49 -8.38
N CYS A 36 -12.70 -19.91 -7.63
CA CYS A 36 -11.74 -20.68 -6.83
C CYS A 36 -12.44 -21.65 -5.87
N ILE A 37 -13.45 -21.16 -5.12
CA ILE A 37 -14.25 -22.02 -4.22
C ILE A 37 -14.97 -23.12 -5.00
N ARG A 38 -15.53 -22.80 -6.17
CA ARG A 38 -16.18 -23.82 -7.02
C ARG A 38 -15.18 -24.87 -7.46
N GLN A 39 -14.03 -24.49 -7.99
CA GLN A 39 -13.00 -25.41 -8.47
C GLN A 39 -12.41 -26.26 -7.33
N SER A 40 -12.20 -25.70 -6.16
CA SER A 40 -11.72 -26.48 -5.01
C SER A 40 -12.63 -27.67 -4.68
N LYS A 41 -13.94 -27.50 -4.89
CA LYS A 41 -14.96 -28.54 -4.62
C LYS A 41 -15.13 -29.51 -5.79
N THR A 42 -15.25 -28.98 -7.03
CA THR A 42 -15.54 -29.81 -8.21
C THR A 42 -14.35 -30.63 -8.66
N ASP A 43 -13.16 -30.07 -8.56
CA ASP A 43 -11.92 -30.69 -9.03
C ASP A 43 -11.15 -31.36 -7.88
N ASN A 44 -11.74 -31.33 -6.67
CA ASN A 44 -11.13 -31.83 -5.42
C ASN A 44 -9.70 -31.28 -5.23
N ASN A 45 -9.52 -29.98 -5.55
CA ASN A 45 -8.24 -29.29 -5.46
C ASN A 45 -8.20 -28.39 -4.21
N PRO A 46 -7.59 -28.86 -3.10
CA PRO A 46 -7.54 -28.08 -1.86
C PRO A 46 -6.74 -26.78 -1.98
N ASP A 47 -5.82 -26.67 -2.94
CA ASP A 47 -4.99 -25.47 -3.16
C ASP A 47 -5.81 -24.28 -3.67
N MET A 48 -7.00 -24.54 -4.23
CA MET A 48 -7.95 -23.52 -4.65
C MET A 48 -8.93 -23.12 -3.54
N ALA A 49 -8.89 -23.76 -2.38
CA ALA A 49 -9.74 -23.40 -1.27
C ALA A 49 -9.29 -22.08 -0.61
N ILE A 50 -10.26 -21.24 -0.30
CA ILE A 50 -9.98 -20.05 0.50
C ILE A 50 -10.08 -20.44 1.98
N PRO A 51 -9.02 -20.23 2.79
CA PRO A 51 -9.04 -20.54 4.21
C PRO A 51 -10.12 -19.76 4.96
N GLU A 52 -10.79 -20.38 5.91
CA GLU A 52 -11.91 -19.76 6.65
C GLU A 52 -11.49 -18.52 7.44
N ASP A 53 -10.27 -18.49 7.96
CA ASP A 53 -9.69 -17.35 8.69
C ASP A 53 -9.43 -16.13 7.79
N LYS A 54 -9.48 -16.31 6.47
CA LYS A 54 -9.39 -15.23 5.46
C LYS A 54 -10.76 -14.75 4.98
N ILE A 55 -11.83 -15.21 5.60
CA ILE A 55 -13.20 -14.85 5.24
C ILE A 55 -13.85 -14.13 6.43
N ARG A 56 -14.50 -13.00 6.16
CA ARG A 56 -15.36 -12.28 7.11
C ARG A 56 -16.73 -12.03 6.51
N ILE A 57 -17.76 -12.00 7.34
CA ILE A 57 -19.09 -11.55 6.95
C ILE A 57 -19.39 -10.26 7.71
N VAL A 58 -19.56 -9.16 6.97
CA VAL A 58 -19.84 -7.83 7.53
C VAL A 58 -21.05 -7.26 6.80
N GLU A 59 -22.11 -6.94 7.54
CA GLU A 59 -23.37 -6.35 7.01
C GLU A 59 -23.97 -7.15 5.84
N GLY A 60 -23.79 -8.48 5.84
CA GLY A 60 -24.30 -9.37 4.78
C GLY A 60 -23.35 -9.55 3.59
N ASP A 61 -22.29 -8.79 3.50
CA ASP A 61 -21.25 -8.97 2.49
C ASP A 61 -20.20 -10.01 2.94
N THR A 62 -19.80 -10.87 2.03
CA THR A 62 -18.65 -11.76 2.25
C THR A 62 -17.38 -11.04 1.81
N LEU A 63 -16.43 -10.91 2.73
CA LEU A 63 -15.15 -10.28 2.51
C LEU A 63 -14.03 -11.32 2.51
N TYR A 64 -13.03 -11.12 1.66
CA TYR A 64 -11.76 -11.82 1.65
C TYR A 64 -10.65 -10.87 2.06
N GLY A 65 -9.74 -11.35 2.90
CA GLY A 65 -8.61 -10.52 3.30
C GLY A 65 -7.74 -11.15 4.39
N GLY A 66 -6.95 -10.30 5.00
CA GLY A 66 -6.00 -10.64 6.05
C GLY A 66 -4.78 -9.75 5.98
N TYR A 67 -4.04 -9.73 7.06
CA TYR A 67 -2.79 -8.95 7.17
C TYR A 67 -1.87 -9.62 8.19
N TYR A 68 -0.64 -9.18 8.20
CA TYR A 68 0.36 -9.57 9.19
C TYR A 68 0.39 -8.52 10.31
N THR A 69 0.29 -8.96 11.54
CA THR A 69 0.59 -8.12 12.71
C THR A 69 2.09 -7.82 12.76
N GLN A 70 2.47 -6.81 13.53
CA GLN A 70 3.91 -6.53 13.71
C GLN A 70 4.65 -7.69 14.38
N GLU A 71 3.96 -8.50 15.19
CA GLU A 71 4.55 -9.72 15.79
C GLU A 71 4.75 -10.81 14.73
N ASP A 72 3.77 -11.04 13.84
CA ASP A 72 3.94 -11.98 12.72
C ASP A 72 5.15 -11.59 11.85
N ILE A 73 5.31 -10.29 11.57
CA ILE A 73 6.47 -9.78 10.82
C ILE A 73 7.79 -10.08 11.54
N LYS A 74 7.87 -9.87 12.85
CA LYS A 74 9.06 -10.20 13.65
C LYS A 74 9.39 -11.68 13.60
N ASP A 75 8.39 -12.54 13.68
CA ASP A 75 8.56 -14.00 13.59
C ASP A 75 9.10 -14.40 12.22
N VAL A 76 8.56 -13.84 11.14
CA VAL A 76 9.05 -14.09 9.78
C VAL A 76 10.49 -13.58 9.61
N ILE A 77 10.82 -12.40 10.13
CA ILE A 77 12.20 -11.85 10.11
C ILE A 77 13.15 -12.78 10.88
N ALA A 78 12.77 -13.23 12.07
CA ALA A 78 13.58 -14.16 12.86
C ALA A 78 13.80 -15.49 12.12
N TYR A 79 12.76 -16.03 11.51
CA TYR A 79 12.84 -17.25 10.71
C TYR A 79 13.75 -17.11 9.48
N ALA A 80 13.70 -15.99 8.78
CA ALA A 80 14.54 -15.67 7.63
C ALA A 80 16.03 -15.53 8.05
N LYS A 81 16.26 -14.80 9.15
CA LYS A 81 17.60 -14.49 9.66
C LYS A 81 18.45 -15.74 9.91
N ILE A 82 17.88 -16.78 10.57
CA ILE A 82 18.62 -18.03 10.83
C ILE A 82 18.92 -18.84 9.56
N ARG A 83 18.36 -18.43 8.42
CA ARG A 83 18.59 -19.02 7.09
C ARG A 83 19.45 -18.15 6.20
N GLY A 84 20.00 -17.05 6.72
CA GLY A 84 20.85 -16.13 5.97
C GLY A 84 20.07 -15.35 4.90
N ILE A 85 18.77 -15.13 5.11
CA ILE A 85 17.88 -14.41 4.18
C ILE A 85 17.55 -13.04 4.77
N ASP A 86 17.87 -12.00 4.03
CA ASP A 86 17.43 -10.63 4.30
C ASP A 86 16.07 -10.38 3.62
N ILE A 87 15.18 -9.67 4.31
CA ILE A 87 13.85 -9.33 3.79
C ILE A 87 13.80 -7.84 3.48
N ILE A 88 13.55 -7.51 2.21
CA ILE A 88 13.29 -6.14 1.77
C ILE A 88 11.77 -5.96 1.69
N PRO A 89 11.17 -5.16 2.61
CA PRO A 89 9.74 -4.88 2.55
C PRO A 89 9.44 -3.84 1.48
N GLU A 90 8.26 -3.95 0.86
CA GLU A 90 7.72 -2.94 -0.03
C GLU A 90 6.37 -2.45 0.45
N ILE A 91 6.25 -1.13 0.51
CA ILE A 91 4.99 -0.38 0.55
C ILE A 91 4.97 0.48 -0.69
N ASP A 92 4.14 0.14 -1.65
CA ASP A 92 4.07 0.86 -2.91
C ASP A 92 3.46 2.25 -2.73
N MET A 93 4.18 3.27 -3.19
CA MET A 93 3.76 4.68 -3.17
C MET A 93 4.35 5.41 -4.38
N PRO A 94 3.64 6.37 -4.92
CA PRO A 94 2.34 6.92 -4.51
C PRO A 94 1.13 6.18 -5.10
N GLY A 95 1.33 5.17 -5.94
CA GLY A 95 0.29 4.29 -6.50
C GLY A 95 -0.15 3.20 -5.54
N HIS A 96 -1.09 2.35 -5.98
CA HIS A 96 -1.56 1.16 -5.25
C HIS A 96 -2.00 1.42 -3.79
N MET A 97 -2.52 2.62 -3.53
CA MET A 97 -2.84 3.12 -2.20
C MET A 97 -4.34 3.14 -1.88
N LEU A 98 -5.15 2.26 -2.52
CA LEU A 98 -6.60 2.20 -2.35
C LEU A 98 -7.00 2.12 -0.87
N ALA A 99 -6.33 1.29 -0.07
CA ALA A 99 -6.58 1.15 1.36
C ALA A 99 -6.39 2.46 2.14
N ALA A 100 -5.42 3.29 1.75
CA ALA A 100 -5.16 4.56 2.38
C ALA A 100 -6.14 5.64 1.93
N VAL A 101 -6.28 5.85 0.62
CA VAL A 101 -7.14 6.91 0.07
C VAL A 101 -8.62 6.68 0.37
N SER A 102 -9.04 5.42 0.55
CA SER A 102 -10.42 5.09 0.91
C SER A 102 -10.76 5.28 2.40
N ASN A 103 -9.77 5.34 3.28
CA ASN A 103 -9.98 5.33 4.73
C ASN A 103 -9.42 6.55 5.47
N TYR A 104 -8.64 7.39 4.80
CA TYR A 104 -8.03 8.58 5.42
C TYR A 104 -8.20 9.81 4.54
N GLU A 105 -8.85 10.83 5.09
CA GLU A 105 -8.99 12.13 4.42
C GLU A 105 -7.62 12.84 4.30
N GLY A 106 -7.48 13.65 3.27
CA GLY A 106 -6.27 14.42 3.01
C GLY A 106 -5.10 13.63 2.44
N VAL A 107 -5.28 12.33 2.17
CA VAL A 107 -4.24 11.49 1.56
C VAL A 107 -4.25 11.64 0.04
N SER A 108 -5.44 11.65 -0.60
CA SER A 108 -5.58 11.89 -2.04
C SER A 108 -5.83 13.38 -2.38
N CYS A 109 -5.80 13.72 -3.67
CA CYS A 109 -5.97 15.10 -4.13
C CYS A 109 -7.35 15.69 -3.78
N PHE A 110 -8.41 14.90 -3.94
CA PHE A 110 -9.80 15.34 -3.83
C PHE A 110 -10.62 14.53 -2.82
N ASN A 111 -9.97 13.73 -1.95
CA ASN A 111 -10.60 12.79 -1.03
C ASN A 111 -11.51 11.77 -1.75
N GLU A 112 -11.20 11.44 -2.99
CA GLU A 112 -11.85 10.38 -3.72
C GLU A 112 -11.49 9.01 -3.13
N THR A 113 -12.47 8.13 -3.06
CA THR A 113 -12.41 6.86 -2.32
C THR A 113 -12.51 5.65 -3.23
N GLY A 114 -11.84 5.63 -4.35
CA GLY A 114 -12.05 4.52 -5.26
C GLY A 114 -11.04 4.37 -6.38
N TRP A 115 -11.43 3.51 -7.31
CA TRP A 115 -10.70 3.27 -8.51
C TRP A 115 -10.74 4.50 -9.44
N GLY A 116 -9.60 4.80 -10.06
CA GLY A 116 -9.52 5.66 -11.22
C GLY A 116 -9.97 4.94 -12.49
N SER A 117 -9.38 5.27 -13.63
CA SER A 117 -9.71 4.61 -14.90
C SER A 117 -9.14 3.19 -15.02
N VAL A 118 -7.99 2.94 -14.40
CA VAL A 118 -7.29 1.64 -14.43
C VAL A 118 -6.89 1.21 -13.02
N PHE A 119 -6.29 2.10 -12.24
CA PHE A 119 -5.85 1.87 -10.87
C PHE A 119 -6.54 2.81 -9.89
N SER A 120 -6.29 2.65 -8.61
CA SER A 120 -6.80 3.56 -7.57
C SER A 120 -6.17 4.95 -7.70
N SER A 121 -6.87 5.96 -7.17
CA SER A 121 -6.29 7.29 -7.02
C SER A 121 -5.01 7.23 -6.20
N PRO A 122 -3.92 7.82 -6.67
CA PRO A 122 -2.67 7.83 -5.93
C PRO A 122 -2.72 8.80 -4.76
N VAL A 123 -1.76 8.67 -3.86
CA VAL A 123 -1.47 9.69 -2.84
C VAL A 123 -1.21 11.04 -3.50
N CYS A 124 -1.69 12.12 -2.89
CA CYS A 124 -1.35 13.46 -3.35
C CYS A 124 0.12 13.77 -3.05
N PRO A 125 0.96 14.04 -4.07
CA PRO A 125 2.40 14.16 -3.87
C PRO A 125 2.82 15.47 -3.17
N VAL A 126 1.88 16.40 -2.94
CA VAL A 126 2.20 17.74 -2.49
C VAL A 126 1.46 18.21 -1.24
N LYS A 127 0.41 17.51 -0.81
CA LYS A 127 -0.28 17.82 0.45
C LYS A 127 0.57 17.41 1.64
N ASP A 128 0.72 18.29 2.62
CA ASP A 128 1.48 18.00 3.84
C ASP A 128 0.91 16.79 4.60
N SER A 129 -0.43 16.68 4.68
CA SER A 129 -1.12 15.55 5.30
C SER A 129 -0.79 14.20 4.63
N ALA A 130 -0.72 14.19 3.30
CA ALA A 130 -0.38 13.00 2.52
C ALA A 130 1.10 12.61 2.70
N LEU A 131 2.00 13.59 2.66
CA LEU A 131 3.43 13.37 2.90
C LEU A 131 3.70 12.94 4.34
N GLU A 132 2.98 13.50 5.32
CA GLU A 132 3.08 13.08 6.71
C GLU A 132 2.56 11.64 6.89
N PHE A 133 1.44 11.29 6.25
CA PHE A 133 0.93 9.92 6.23
C PHE A 133 2.01 8.96 5.73
N CYS A 134 2.59 9.21 4.56
CA CYS A 134 3.63 8.37 3.98
C CYS A 134 4.84 8.23 4.93
N LYS A 135 5.34 9.34 5.48
CA LYS A 135 6.46 9.34 6.43
C LYS A 135 6.18 8.49 7.66
N ASN A 136 4.97 8.57 8.22
CA ASN A 136 4.60 7.79 9.39
C ASN A 136 4.51 6.29 9.09
N VAL A 137 3.97 5.92 7.94
CA VAL A 137 3.92 4.52 7.48
C VAL A 137 5.34 3.97 7.35
N TYR A 138 6.22 4.69 6.63
CA TYR A 138 7.62 4.25 6.48
C TYR A 138 8.39 4.26 7.79
N ALA A 139 8.11 5.18 8.71
CA ALA A 139 8.76 5.19 10.03
C ALA A 139 8.48 3.91 10.82
N GLU A 140 7.22 3.43 10.84
CA GLU A 140 6.88 2.15 11.48
C GLU A 140 7.48 0.96 10.73
N LEU A 141 7.43 0.95 9.39
CA LEU A 141 8.03 -0.10 8.57
C LEU A 141 9.53 -0.22 8.83
N ILE A 142 10.26 0.90 8.80
CA ILE A 142 11.69 0.96 9.01
C ILE A 142 12.09 0.50 10.42
N ALA A 143 11.30 0.85 11.44
CA ALA A 143 11.53 0.41 12.80
C ALA A 143 11.35 -1.12 12.96
N LEU A 144 10.52 -1.73 12.12
CA LEU A 144 10.19 -3.14 12.19
C LEU A 144 11.22 -4.04 11.48
N PHE A 145 11.73 -3.60 10.33
CA PHE A 145 12.67 -4.35 9.51
C PHE A 145 14.13 -3.94 9.79
N PRO A 146 15.01 -4.86 10.20
CA PRO A 146 16.39 -4.52 10.62
C PRO A 146 17.35 -4.31 9.44
N TYR A 147 16.91 -4.55 8.21
CA TYR A 147 17.77 -4.52 7.02
C TYR A 147 17.96 -3.11 6.47
N LYS A 148 18.96 -2.96 5.60
CA LYS A 148 19.39 -1.66 5.08
C LYS A 148 18.37 -1.03 4.14
N TYR A 149 17.66 -1.84 3.35
CA TYR A 149 16.83 -1.38 2.23
C TYR A 149 15.35 -1.49 2.51
N VAL A 150 14.59 -0.54 1.98
CA VAL A 150 13.13 -0.55 1.88
C VAL A 150 12.77 -0.21 0.44
N HIS A 151 11.87 -0.97 -0.17
CA HIS A 151 11.37 -0.72 -1.51
C HIS A 151 10.10 0.13 -1.44
N ILE A 152 10.02 1.17 -2.28
CA ILE A 152 8.89 2.12 -2.27
C ILE A 152 7.91 1.90 -3.42
N GLY A 153 8.17 0.94 -4.30
CA GLY A 153 7.37 0.72 -5.50
C GLY A 153 7.52 1.87 -6.49
N GLY A 154 6.40 2.49 -6.83
CA GLY A 154 6.33 3.65 -7.72
C GLY A 154 5.83 3.34 -9.11
N ASP A 155 5.35 2.13 -9.33
CA ASP A 155 4.77 1.68 -10.60
C ASP A 155 3.26 2.03 -10.72
N GLU A 156 2.77 1.97 -11.92
CA GLU A 156 1.35 2.05 -12.31
C GLU A 156 0.56 3.24 -11.72
N VAL A 157 1.22 4.38 -11.49
CA VAL A 157 0.61 5.56 -10.87
C VAL A 157 -0.36 6.25 -11.82
N GLU A 158 -1.65 6.26 -11.46
CA GLU A 158 -2.65 6.98 -12.24
C GLU A 158 -2.65 8.48 -11.95
N LYS A 159 -2.14 9.28 -12.88
CA LYS A 159 -1.88 10.71 -12.69
C LYS A 159 -3.03 11.64 -13.08
N THR A 160 -4.20 11.09 -13.42
CA THR A 160 -5.36 11.88 -13.90
C THR A 160 -5.77 12.95 -12.88
N ASN A 161 -5.76 12.63 -11.58
CA ASN A 161 -6.12 13.57 -10.53
C ASN A 161 -5.01 14.60 -10.27
N TRP A 162 -3.75 14.25 -10.45
CA TRP A 162 -2.64 15.22 -10.36
C TRP A 162 -2.72 16.31 -11.43
N LYS A 163 -3.14 15.94 -12.64
CA LYS A 163 -3.38 16.90 -13.74
C LYS A 163 -4.44 17.95 -13.42
N LYS A 164 -5.44 17.56 -12.62
CA LYS A 164 -6.56 18.42 -12.24
C LYS A 164 -6.34 19.15 -10.91
N CYS A 165 -5.44 18.68 -10.06
CA CYS A 165 -5.21 19.22 -8.72
C CYS A 165 -4.46 20.54 -8.78
N PRO A 166 -5.05 21.66 -8.29
CA PRO A 166 -4.39 22.96 -8.30
C PRO A 166 -3.05 22.98 -7.54
N ASP A 167 -2.97 22.26 -6.41
CA ASP A 167 -1.76 22.17 -5.59
C ASP A 167 -0.64 21.42 -6.32
N CYS A 168 -0.98 20.33 -7.02
CA CYS A 168 -0.03 19.59 -7.85
C CYS A 168 0.49 20.46 -9.00
N GLN A 169 -0.40 21.14 -9.72
CA GLN A 169 -0.02 22.02 -10.83
C GLN A 169 0.80 23.22 -10.34
N LYS A 170 0.45 23.80 -9.19
CA LYS A 170 1.26 24.84 -8.56
C LYS A 170 2.67 24.33 -8.20
N ARG A 171 2.79 23.15 -7.61
CA ARG A 171 4.08 22.54 -7.27
C ARG A 171 4.93 22.31 -8.52
N MET A 172 4.32 21.83 -9.59
CA MET A 172 5.00 21.63 -10.87
C MET A 172 5.53 22.96 -11.42
N HIS A 173 4.71 24.01 -11.41
CA HIS A 173 5.14 25.34 -11.84
C HIS A 173 6.30 25.88 -11.00
N ASP A 174 6.18 25.85 -9.67
CA ASP A 174 7.15 26.42 -8.73
C ASP A 174 8.52 25.70 -8.79
N ASN A 175 8.54 24.42 -9.23
CA ASN A 175 9.76 23.61 -9.35
C ASN A 175 10.20 23.38 -10.81
N ASN A 176 9.58 24.08 -11.77
CA ASN A 176 9.84 23.94 -13.21
C ASN A 176 9.66 22.50 -13.75
N LEU A 177 8.80 21.68 -13.11
CA LEU A 177 8.47 20.34 -13.59
C LEU A 177 7.54 20.46 -14.80
N LYS A 178 7.77 19.65 -15.83
CA LYS A 178 7.05 19.73 -17.10
C LYS A 178 5.97 18.69 -17.25
N THR A 179 6.11 17.55 -16.54
CA THR A 179 5.19 16.41 -16.63
C THR A 179 4.85 15.88 -15.24
N GLU A 180 3.76 15.13 -15.14
CA GLU A 180 3.38 14.46 -13.90
C GLU A 180 4.33 13.32 -13.54
N GLU A 181 5.09 12.80 -14.51
CA GLU A 181 6.20 11.87 -14.28
C GLU A 181 7.31 12.57 -13.47
N GLU A 182 7.66 13.79 -13.84
CA GLU A 182 8.64 14.60 -13.09
C GLU A 182 8.12 14.94 -11.68
N LEU A 183 6.80 15.15 -11.52
CA LEU A 183 6.17 15.31 -10.22
C LEU A 183 6.25 14.04 -9.39
N GLN A 184 6.10 12.86 -10.01
CA GLN A 184 6.30 11.57 -9.34
C GLN A 184 7.74 11.43 -8.85
N TYR A 185 8.73 11.71 -9.67
CA TYR A 185 10.15 11.72 -9.25
C TYR A 185 10.40 12.69 -8.10
N TRP A 186 9.81 13.88 -8.16
CA TRP A 186 9.89 14.86 -7.09
C TRP A 186 9.34 14.30 -5.76
N CYS A 187 8.19 13.62 -5.82
CA CYS A 187 7.55 12.97 -4.67
C CYS A 187 8.44 11.86 -4.08
N ILE A 188 8.96 10.97 -4.94
CA ILE A 188 9.87 9.89 -4.54
C ILE A 188 11.10 10.46 -3.83
N HIS A 189 11.74 11.47 -4.38
CA HIS A 189 12.89 12.13 -3.73
C HIS A 189 12.52 12.86 -2.43
N ALA A 190 11.27 13.36 -2.30
CA ALA A 190 10.81 13.93 -1.04
C ALA A 190 10.64 12.87 0.04
N MET A 191 10.16 11.68 -0.30
CA MET A 191 10.06 10.52 0.58
C MET A 191 11.44 9.97 0.95
N GLU A 192 12.34 9.84 -0.04
CA GLU A 192 13.73 9.42 0.16
C GLU A 192 14.44 10.28 1.21
N ARG A 193 14.39 11.61 1.06
CA ARG A 193 14.97 12.52 2.05
C ARG A 193 14.36 12.32 3.45
N GLY A 194 13.07 12.01 3.54
CA GLY A 194 12.40 11.68 4.78
C GLY A 194 12.91 10.39 5.41
N CYS A 195 13.16 9.37 4.59
CA CYS A 195 13.64 8.05 5.04
C CYS A 195 15.13 8.04 5.38
N HIS A 196 15.98 8.77 4.64
CA HIS A 196 17.39 8.94 5.00
C HIS A 196 17.57 9.58 6.38
N ALA A 197 16.66 10.48 6.79
CA ALA A 197 16.66 11.02 8.16
C ALA A 197 16.43 9.94 9.24
N ILE A 198 15.93 8.76 8.85
CA ILE A 198 15.66 7.61 9.72
C ILE A 198 16.67 6.46 9.49
N ALA A 199 17.74 6.70 8.72
CA ALA A 199 18.87 5.80 8.45
C ALA A 199 18.55 4.54 7.59
N LYS A 200 17.73 4.66 6.55
CA LYS A 200 17.51 3.59 5.56
C LYS A 200 17.67 4.12 4.14
N ASP A 201 18.16 3.25 3.27
CA ASP A 201 18.21 3.52 1.83
C ASP A 201 16.90 3.03 1.17
N LEU A 202 16.27 3.88 0.39
CA LEU A 202 15.16 3.49 -0.48
C LEU A 202 15.69 2.90 -1.79
N ILE A 203 15.01 1.91 -2.31
CA ILE A 203 15.24 1.30 -3.62
C ILE A 203 13.92 1.11 -4.35
#